data_f2bdd421ab487b04709fd7e50023ed69
#
_entry.id   f2bdd421ab487b04709fd7e50023ed69
#
_cell.length_a   1.000
_cell.length_b   1.000
_cell.length_c   1.000
_cell.angle_alpha   90.00
_cell.angle_beta   90.00
_cell.angle_gamma   90.00
#
_symmetry.space_group_name_H-M   'P 1'
#
loop_
_entity.id
_entity.type
_entity.pdbx_description
1 polymer ?
#
loop_
_entity_poly.entity_id
_entity_poly.type
_entity_poly.pdbx_seq_one_letter_code
_entity_poly.pdbx_strand_id
1 'polypeptide(L)'
;MTFNSLNMIIDDIMNIYRDSDISESEKLSRIQVELWIHQYRALLLKQDLDKGRDINPEYVQTVGPLHISKVSNCVGNYNYKSDEQLPKFIDLHFGSGIVAIKDMNGDLIQVGTETKAKYQVNRKYTCNDYIAYIKNKHLYILGPEHLEYVKIEGILEDPTQAGECFDRDYTAYPIPVNMIPVIKQMIFDRELNIMS
;
A
#
# COMPACT_ATOMS: atom_id res chain seq x y z
N MET A 1 -1.78 5.69 24.05
CA MET A 1 -1.72 4.36 23.39
C MET A 1 -2.98 4.21 22.56
N THR A 2 -2.84 4.12 21.28
CA THR A 2 -3.97 3.78 20.37
C THR A 2 -4.22 2.29 20.46
N PHE A 3 -5.44 1.89 20.79
CA PHE A 3 -5.83 0.49 21.08
C PHE A 3 -5.63 -0.54 19.93
N ASN A 4 -5.01 -0.16 18.82
CA ASN A 4 -4.81 -1.02 17.66
C ASN A 4 -3.48 -0.74 16.95
N SER A 5 -2.41 -0.47 17.70
CA SER A 5 -1.08 -0.33 17.09
C SER A 5 -0.54 -1.70 16.67
N LEU A 6 0.38 -1.72 15.71
CA LEU A 6 0.97 -2.96 15.19
C LEU A 6 1.65 -3.76 16.31
N ASN A 7 2.46 -3.09 17.15
CA ASN A 7 3.15 -3.75 18.26
C ASN A 7 2.17 -4.35 19.28
N MET A 8 1.05 -3.67 19.55
CA MET A 8 0.04 -4.20 20.45
C MET A 8 -0.60 -5.49 19.91
N ILE A 9 -0.89 -5.55 18.60
CA ILE A 9 -1.44 -6.75 17.96
C ILE A 9 -0.42 -7.90 18.03
N ILE A 10 0.87 -7.61 17.78
CA ILE A 10 1.97 -8.58 17.89
C ILE A 10 2.08 -9.11 19.31
N ASP A 11 2.09 -8.22 20.32
CA ASP A 11 2.23 -8.60 21.72
C ASP A 11 1.06 -9.47 22.19
N ASP A 12 -0.15 -9.17 21.76
CA ASP A 12 -1.33 -9.99 22.06
C ASP A 12 -1.17 -11.43 21.50
N ILE A 13 -0.74 -11.57 20.25
CA ILE A 13 -0.51 -12.88 19.63
C ILE A 13 0.60 -13.63 20.36
N MET A 14 1.71 -12.95 20.68
CA MET A 14 2.83 -13.53 21.39
C MET A 14 2.46 -13.97 22.82
N ASN A 15 1.61 -13.22 23.52
CA ASN A 15 1.14 -13.57 24.85
C ASN A 15 0.25 -14.81 24.83
N ILE A 16 -0.73 -14.87 23.89
CA ILE A 16 -1.59 -16.06 23.73
C ILE A 16 -0.73 -17.29 23.38
N TYR A 17 0.27 -17.14 22.50
CA TYR A 17 1.18 -18.22 22.15
C TYR A 17 1.96 -18.74 23.37
N ARG A 18 2.47 -17.86 24.24
CA ARG A 18 3.21 -18.24 25.45
C ARG A 18 2.35 -18.94 26.49
N ASP A 19 1.08 -18.53 26.60
CA ASP A 19 0.13 -19.15 27.54
C ASP A 19 -0.36 -20.53 27.09
N SER A 20 -0.09 -20.94 25.84
CA SER A 20 -0.56 -22.21 25.26
C SER A 20 0.37 -23.41 25.46
N ASP A 21 1.10 -23.52 26.55
CA ASP A 21 1.94 -24.69 26.96
C ASP A 21 2.79 -25.37 25.87
N ILE A 22 3.12 -24.63 24.81
CA ILE A 22 3.94 -25.15 23.70
C ILE A 22 5.40 -25.22 24.18
N SER A 23 5.99 -26.40 23.98
CA SER A 23 7.36 -26.70 24.40
C SER A 23 8.33 -25.58 24.03
N GLU A 24 9.19 -25.21 24.97
CA GLU A 24 10.18 -24.09 24.87
C GLU A 24 11.12 -24.15 23.65
N SER A 25 11.01 -25.16 22.80
CA SER A 25 11.91 -25.39 21.67
C SER A 25 11.62 -24.54 20.42
N GLU A 26 10.42 -24.03 20.24
CA GLU A 26 10.07 -23.17 19.10
C GLU A 26 9.87 -21.73 19.55
N LYS A 27 10.92 -20.91 19.39
CA LYS A 27 10.83 -19.47 19.66
C LYS A 27 10.18 -18.77 18.46
N LEU A 28 8.89 -18.46 18.61
CA LEU A 28 8.19 -17.62 17.63
C LEU A 28 8.85 -16.23 17.55
N SER A 29 9.25 -15.83 16.34
CA SER A 29 9.86 -14.54 16.11
C SER A 29 8.81 -13.44 15.93
N ARG A 30 8.99 -12.27 16.58
CA ARG A 30 8.14 -11.08 16.36
C ARG A 30 8.07 -10.68 14.89
N ILE A 31 9.19 -10.79 14.16
CA ILE A 31 9.26 -10.46 12.72
C ILE A 31 8.36 -11.41 11.91
N GLN A 32 8.31 -12.68 12.29
CA GLN A 32 7.45 -13.65 11.62
C GLN A 32 5.97 -13.38 11.86
N VAL A 33 5.60 -13.06 13.10
CA VAL A 33 4.22 -12.64 13.45
C VAL A 33 3.83 -11.39 12.69
N GLU A 34 4.69 -10.39 12.62
CA GLU A 34 4.48 -9.17 11.86
C GLU A 34 4.22 -9.48 10.37
N LEU A 35 5.04 -10.34 9.78
CA LEU A 35 4.85 -10.77 8.38
C LEU A 35 3.48 -11.42 8.16
N TRP A 36 3.06 -12.32 9.04
CA TRP A 36 1.75 -12.95 8.96
C TRP A 36 0.60 -11.95 9.09
N ILE A 37 0.71 -11.00 10.02
CA ILE A 37 -0.28 -9.93 10.18
C ILE A 37 -0.44 -9.16 8.85
N HIS A 38 0.66 -8.75 8.21
CA HIS A 38 0.61 -8.04 6.94
C HIS A 38 -0.01 -8.88 5.82
N GLN A 39 0.37 -10.17 5.73
CA GLN A 39 -0.17 -11.09 4.71
C GLN A 39 -1.67 -11.31 4.88
N TYR A 40 -2.13 -11.62 6.08
CA TYR A 40 -3.56 -11.84 6.34
C TYR A 40 -4.39 -10.57 6.21
N ARG A 41 -3.84 -9.41 6.63
CA ARG A 41 -4.46 -8.11 6.38
C ARG A 41 -4.65 -7.89 4.87
N ALA A 42 -3.59 -8.03 4.09
CA ALA A 42 -3.65 -7.84 2.65
C ALA A 42 -4.67 -8.78 1.99
N LEU A 43 -4.70 -10.05 2.43
CA LEU A 43 -5.67 -11.04 1.95
C LEU A 43 -7.12 -10.64 2.25
N LEU A 44 -7.43 -10.25 3.49
CA LEU A 44 -8.78 -9.86 3.89
C LEU A 44 -9.24 -8.60 3.19
N LEU A 45 -8.39 -7.56 3.13
CA LEU A 45 -8.71 -6.33 2.42
C LEU A 45 -8.93 -6.58 0.92
N LYS A 46 -8.08 -7.42 0.29
CA LYS A 46 -8.28 -7.83 -1.10
C LYS A 46 -9.64 -8.50 -1.30
N GLN A 47 -9.98 -9.46 -0.44
CA GLN A 47 -11.27 -10.17 -0.54
C GLN A 47 -12.48 -9.24 -0.40
N ASP A 48 -12.39 -8.23 0.46
CA ASP A 48 -13.47 -7.27 0.64
C ASP A 48 -13.59 -6.30 -0.54
N LEU A 49 -12.47 -5.80 -1.03
CA LEU A 49 -12.43 -4.88 -2.17
C LEU A 49 -12.82 -5.57 -3.48
N ASP A 50 -12.40 -6.81 -3.70
CA ASP A 50 -12.78 -7.60 -4.88
C ASP A 50 -14.30 -7.95 -4.90
N LYS A 51 -14.97 -7.91 -3.75
CA LYS A 51 -16.45 -8.00 -3.65
C LYS A 51 -17.17 -6.68 -3.96
N GLY A 52 -16.44 -5.63 -4.33
CA GLY A 52 -17.00 -4.32 -4.66
C GLY A 52 -17.42 -3.48 -3.46
N ARG A 53 -16.86 -3.74 -2.28
CA ARG A 53 -17.06 -2.85 -1.13
C ARG A 53 -16.28 -1.55 -1.31
N ASP A 54 -16.86 -0.45 -0.84
CA ASP A 54 -16.22 0.85 -0.87
C ASP A 54 -14.94 0.86 -0.03
N ILE A 55 -13.94 1.59 -0.52
CA ILE A 55 -12.67 1.78 0.17
C ILE A 55 -12.90 2.71 1.36
N ASN A 56 -12.72 2.20 2.57
CA ASN A 56 -12.73 3.06 3.75
C ASN A 56 -11.44 3.90 3.76
N PRO A 57 -11.54 5.24 3.91
CA PRO A 57 -10.37 6.12 4.00
C PRO A 57 -9.33 5.71 5.06
N GLU A 58 -9.75 5.04 6.14
CA GLU A 58 -8.85 4.55 7.19
C GLU A 58 -7.82 3.52 6.71
N TYR A 59 -8.05 2.85 5.57
CA TYR A 59 -7.11 1.87 5.01
C TYR A 59 -6.13 2.50 4.05
N VAL A 60 -6.45 3.71 3.59
CA VAL A 60 -5.65 4.44 2.60
C VAL A 60 -4.47 5.08 3.29
N GLN A 61 -3.30 4.84 2.74
CA GLN A 61 -2.05 5.41 3.21
C GLN A 61 -1.47 6.32 2.14
N THR A 62 -0.79 7.37 2.58
CA THR A 62 -0.09 8.30 1.68
C THR A 62 1.38 7.92 1.61
N VAL A 63 1.87 7.74 0.40
CA VAL A 63 3.29 7.55 0.09
C VAL A 63 3.83 8.84 -0.55
N GLY A 64 4.92 9.34 -0.05
CA GLY A 64 5.57 10.57 -0.54
C GLY A 64 5.61 11.69 0.48
N PRO A 65 6.18 12.85 0.11
CA PRO A 65 6.41 13.32 -1.28
C PRO A 65 7.49 12.51 -2.01
N LEU A 66 7.14 11.99 -3.18
CA LEU A 66 8.08 11.29 -4.06
C LEU A 66 8.69 12.28 -5.03
N HIS A 67 10.01 12.36 -5.06
CA HIS A 67 10.72 13.13 -6.06
C HIS A 67 10.66 12.43 -7.42
N ILE A 68 10.38 13.20 -8.48
CA ILE A 68 10.32 12.70 -9.84
C ILE A 68 11.31 13.44 -10.71
N SER A 69 12.11 12.68 -11.43
CA SER A 69 13.11 13.22 -12.35
C SER A 69 12.62 13.17 -13.78
N LYS A 70 12.99 14.17 -14.55
CA LYS A 70 12.68 14.25 -15.97
C LYS A 70 13.52 13.25 -16.75
N VAL A 71 12.85 12.35 -17.47
CA VAL A 71 13.49 11.41 -18.38
C VAL A 71 13.41 11.98 -19.78
N SER A 72 14.54 12.21 -20.43
CA SER A 72 14.59 12.71 -21.80
C SER A 72 14.05 11.68 -22.78
N ASN A 73 12.97 12.01 -23.49
CA ASN A 73 12.48 11.26 -24.62
C ASN A 73 12.80 11.99 -25.92
N CYS A 74 13.08 11.21 -26.98
CA CYS A 74 13.33 11.75 -28.31
C CYS A 74 12.10 12.39 -28.97
N VAL A 75 10.92 12.37 -28.35
CA VAL A 75 9.69 12.94 -28.89
C VAL A 75 9.13 13.92 -27.84
N GLY A 76 9.19 15.17 -28.11
CA GLY A 76 8.79 16.42 -27.46
C GLY A 76 7.87 16.47 -26.24
N ASN A 77 7.57 15.35 -25.57
CA ASN A 77 6.78 15.29 -24.35
C ASN A 77 7.62 14.91 -23.16
N TYR A 78 7.36 15.58 -22.05
CA TYR A 78 8.09 15.34 -20.82
C TYR A 78 7.59 14.05 -20.16
N ASN A 79 8.50 13.09 -20.00
CA ASN A 79 8.34 11.93 -19.15
C ASN A 79 9.04 12.18 -17.83
N TYR A 80 8.33 11.96 -16.75
CA TYR A 80 8.87 11.94 -15.41
C TYR A 80 8.90 10.51 -14.90
N LYS A 81 9.87 10.20 -14.10
CA LYS A 81 10.01 8.89 -13.42
C LYS A 81 10.32 9.15 -11.95
N SER A 82 9.72 8.37 -11.05
CA SER A 82 10.09 8.41 -9.63
C SER A 82 11.52 7.92 -9.44
N ASP A 83 12.31 8.65 -8.65
CA ASP A 83 13.68 8.26 -8.33
C ASP A 83 13.69 7.01 -7.48
N GLU A 84 12.76 6.90 -6.55
CA GLU A 84 12.59 5.76 -5.67
C GLU A 84 11.60 4.74 -6.23
N GLN A 85 11.80 3.48 -5.81
CA GLN A 85 10.84 2.43 -6.09
C GLN A 85 9.62 2.58 -5.20
N LEU A 86 8.45 2.35 -5.77
CA LEU A 86 7.21 2.34 -5.03
C LEU A 86 7.11 1.11 -4.12
N PRO A 87 6.56 1.26 -2.92
CA PRO A 87 6.14 0.13 -2.11
C PRO A 87 5.08 -0.69 -2.84
N LYS A 88 4.86 -1.91 -2.39
CA LYS A 88 3.89 -2.79 -3.01
C LYS A 88 2.48 -2.44 -2.56
N PHE A 89 1.62 -2.06 -3.49
CA PHE A 89 0.18 -1.88 -3.28
C PHE A 89 -0.55 -3.21 -3.43
N ILE A 90 -1.71 -3.34 -2.79
CA ILE A 90 -2.56 -4.53 -2.93
C ILE A 90 -3.02 -4.67 -4.37
N ASP A 91 -2.81 -5.86 -4.94
CA ASP A 91 -3.30 -6.20 -6.27
C ASP A 91 -4.79 -6.60 -6.21
N LEU A 92 -5.65 -5.80 -6.85
CA LEU A 92 -7.08 -6.05 -6.96
C LEU A 92 -7.41 -6.70 -8.30
N HIS A 93 -8.54 -7.38 -8.37
CA HIS A 93 -9.00 -8.03 -9.61
C HIS A 93 -9.18 -7.03 -10.77
N PHE A 94 -9.60 -5.81 -10.48
CA PHE A 94 -9.85 -4.75 -11.47
C PHE A 94 -8.81 -3.63 -11.46
N GLY A 95 -7.62 -3.84 -10.90
CA GLY A 95 -6.56 -2.82 -10.87
C GLY A 95 -5.62 -2.94 -9.69
N SER A 96 -4.93 -1.86 -9.38
CA SER A 96 -4.05 -1.78 -8.21
C SER A 96 -4.78 -1.10 -7.05
N GLY A 97 -4.29 -1.34 -5.83
CA GLY A 97 -4.77 -0.67 -4.62
C GLY A 97 -4.47 0.84 -4.55
N ILE A 98 -4.10 1.46 -5.67
CA ILE A 98 -3.88 2.90 -5.76
C ILE A 98 -5.23 3.60 -5.89
N VAL A 99 -5.49 4.51 -4.96
CA VAL A 99 -6.73 5.30 -4.90
C VAL A 99 -6.60 6.59 -5.67
N ALA A 100 -5.50 7.31 -5.45
CA ALA A 100 -5.23 8.60 -6.10
C ALA A 100 -3.74 8.86 -6.24
N ILE A 101 -3.38 9.61 -7.27
CA ILE A 101 -2.07 10.26 -7.39
C ILE A 101 -2.33 11.75 -7.46
N LYS A 102 -1.62 12.52 -6.65
CA LYS A 102 -1.81 13.97 -6.52
C LYS A 102 -0.49 14.69 -6.68
N ASP A 103 -0.54 15.86 -7.25
CA ASP A 103 0.58 16.78 -7.18
C ASP A 103 0.69 17.42 -5.79
N MET A 104 1.65 18.32 -5.60
CA MET A 104 1.83 19.02 -4.32
C MET A 104 0.72 20.03 -4.02
N ASN A 105 -0.03 20.46 -5.03
CA ASN A 105 -1.18 21.38 -4.88
C ASN A 105 -2.47 20.62 -4.51
N GLY A 106 -2.45 19.28 -4.66
CA GLY A 106 -3.60 18.43 -4.43
C GLY A 106 -4.40 18.09 -5.69
N ASP A 107 -3.93 18.52 -6.86
CA ASP A 107 -4.58 18.20 -8.12
C ASP A 107 -4.40 16.73 -8.48
N LEU A 108 -5.50 16.12 -8.93
CA LEU A 108 -5.52 14.70 -9.26
C LEU A 108 -4.83 14.42 -10.59
N ILE A 109 -3.92 13.46 -10.59
CA ILE A 109 -3.26 12.93 -11.77
C ILE A 109 -3.97 11.64 -12.19
N GLN A 110 -4.44 11.59 -13.44
CA GLN A 110 -5.16 10.40 -13.94
C GLN A 110 -4.24 9.18 -13.97
N VAL A 111 -4.68 8.08 -13.36
CA VAL A 111 -3.97 6.80 -13.43
C VAL A 111 -4.42 6.02 -14.68
N GLY A 112 -3.47 5.47 -15.41
CA GLY A 112 -3.74 4.72 -16.62
C GLY A 112 -2.71 3.63 -16.88
N THR A 113 -2.76 3.07 -18.06
CA THR A 113 -1.74 2.14 -18.56
C THR A 113 -0.69 2.88 -19.40
N GLU A 114 0.50 2.31 -19.55
CA GLU A 114 1.55 2.86 -20.43
C GLU A 114 1.02 3.14 -21.85
N THR A 115 0.20 2.24 -22.39
CA THR A 115 -0.40 2.40 -23.70
C THR A 115 -1.35 3.61 -23.74
N LYS A 116 -2.23 3.73 -22.75
CA LYS A 116 -3.17 4.86 -22.66
C LYS A 116 -2.40 6.18 -22.54
N ALA A 117 -1.35 6.22 -21.73
CA ALA A 117 -0.51 7.39 -21.56
C ALA A 117 0.14 7.85 -22.86
N LYS A 118 0.71 6.91 -23.65
CA LYS A 118 1.30 7.22 -24.95
C LYS A 118 0.30 7.75 -25.98
N TYR A 119 -0.95 7.25 -25.95
CA TYR A 119 -1.98 7.75 -26.86
C TYR A 119 -2.57 9.09 -26.44
N GLN A 120 -2.59 9.41 -25.17
CA GLN A 120 -3.16 10.65 -24.66
C GLN A 120 -2.44 11.89 -25.19
N VAL A 121 -1.14 11.83 -25.34
CA VAL A 121 -0.29 12.87 -25.89
C VAL A 121 -0.76 13.36 -27.27
N ASN A 122 -1.36 12.47 -28.07
CA ASN A 122 -1.85 12.77 -29.42
C ASN A 122 -3.32 13.22 -29.45
N ARG A 123 -3.97 13.36 -28.27
CA ARG A 123 -5.37 13.76 -28.20
C ARG A 123 -5.51 15.28 -28.19
N LYS A 124 -6.44 15.80 -28.99
CA LYS A 124 -6.64 17.25 -29.17
C LYS A 124 -6.98 18.01 -27.88
N TYR A 125 -7.72 17.39 -26.96
CA TYR A 125 -8.25 18.05 -25.76
C TYR A 125 -7.58 17.67 -24.44
N THR A 126 -6.84 16.57 -24.39
CA THR A 126 -6.23 16.04 -23.17
C THR A 126 -4.72 15.85 -23.30
N CYS A 127 -4.09 16.42 -24.34
CA CYS A 127 -2.65 16.32 -24.53
C CYS A 127 -1.83 17.05 -23.44
N ASN A 128 -2.46 18.01 -22.76
CA ASN A 128 -1.84 18.78 -21.67
C ASN A 128 -2.18 18.25 -20.27
N ASP A 129 -2.98 17.19 -20.17
CA ASP A 129 -3.31 16.61 -18.87
C ASP A 129 -2.21 15.63 -18.43
N TYR A 130 -1.95 15.60 -17.12
CA TYR A 130 -1.06 14.60 -16.55
C TYR A 130 -1.72 13.23 -16.57
N ILE A 131 -0.94 12.21 -16.98
CA ILE A 131 -1.32 10.82 -16.85
C ILE A 131 -0.18 10.01 -16.25
N ALA A 132 -0.48 9.24 -15.21
CA ALA A 132 0.46 8.41 -14.51
C ALA A 132 0.25 6.92 -14.83
N TYR A 133 1.34 6.15 -14.86
CA TYR A 133 1.31 4.70 -14.93
C TYR A 133 2.48 4.12 -14.16
N ILE A 134 2.34 2.88 -13.72
CA ILE A 134 3.40 2.17 -12.99
C ILE A 134 4.05 1.14 -13.90
N LYS A 135 5.37 1.12 -13.87
CA LYS A 135 6.19 0.15 -14.58
C LYS A 135 7.45 -0.16 -13.78
N ASN A 136 7.76 -1.45 -13.61
CA ASN A 136 8.95 -1.91 -12.87
C ASN A 136 9.08 -1.27 -11.47
N LYS A 137 7.98 -1.17 -10.74
CA LYS A 137 7.89 -0.53 -9.41
C LYS A 137 8.24 0.96 -9.39
N HIS A 138 8.30 1.63 -10.51
CA HIS A 138 8.46 3.07 -10.59
C HIS A 138 7.19 3.73 -11.12
N LEU A 139 6.91 4.92 -10.61
CA LEU A 139 5.90 5.79 -11.17
C LEU A 139 6.45 6.50 -12.39
N TYR A 140 5.69 6.49 -13.46
CA TYR A 140 5.95 7.29 -14.66
C TYR A 140 4.78 8.25 -14.85
N ILE A 141 5.09 9.50 -15.16
CA ILE A 141 4.09 10.52 -15.43
C ILE A 141 4.40 11.20 -16.76
N LEU A 142 3.39 11.27 -17.61
CA LEU A 142 3.42 12.06 -18.85
C LEU A 142 2.60 13.32 -18.65
N GLY A 143 3.09 14.46 -19.07
CA GLY A 143 2.36 15.72 -18.93
C GLY A 143 3.18 16.97 -19.23
N PRO A 144 2.62 18.15 -18.99
CA PRO A 144 3.29 19.42 -19.17
C PRO A 144 4.47 19.61 -18.22
N GLU A 145 5.22 20.70 -18.42
CA GLU A 145 6.42 21.00 -17.63
C GLU A 145 6.10 21.38 -16.17
N HIS A 146 7.09 21.18 -15.26
CA HIS A 146 7.13 21.64 -13.86
C HIS A 146 6.50 20.73 -12.80
N LEU A 147 6.64 19.40 -12.93
CA LEU A 147 6.29 18.47 -11.85
C LEU A 147 7.57 17.96 -11.18
N GLU A 148 7.77 18.27 -9.89
CA GLU A 148 8.95 17.85 -9.12
C GLU A 148 8.61 16.78 -8.08
N TYR A 149 7.45 16.89 -7.44
CA TYR A 149 7.02 15.99 -6.37
C TYR A 149 5.57 15.59 -6.58
N VAL A 150 5.28 14.35 -6.18
CA VAL A 150 3.92 13.79 -6.18
C VAL A 150 3.67 13.00 -4.91
N LYS A 151 2.40 12.84 -4.58
CA LYS A 151 1.92 11.96 -3.50
C LYS A 151 1.05 10.88 -4.09
N ILE A 152 1.18 9.67 -3.56
CA ILE A 152 0.35 8.53 -3.94
C ILE A 152 -0.48 8.11 -2.75
N GLU A 153 -1.78 8.05 -2.91
CA GLU A 153 -2.70 7.51 -1.93
C GLU A 153 -3.12 6.12 -2.36
N GLY A 154 -3.03 5.15 -1.47
CA GLY A 154 -3.38 3.77 -1.80
C GLY A 154 -3.31 2.83 -0.61
N ILE A 155 -3.64 1.58 -0.84
CA ILE A 155 -3.62 0.53 0.17
C ILE A 155 -2.37 -0.32 -0.05
N LEU A 156 -1.42 -0.23 0.88
CA LEU A 156 -0.17 -0.97 0.82
C LEU A 156 -0.35 -2.41 1.33
N GLU A 157 0.39 -3.36 0.78
CA GLU A 157 0.49 -4.71 1.37
C GLU A 157 1.12 -4.66 2.76
N ASP A 158 2.21 -3.90 2.87
CA ASP A 158 2.91 -3.65 4.12
C ASP A 158 2.77 -2.16 4.49
N PRO A 159 1.93 -1.84 5.50
CA PRO A 159 1.71 -0.47 5.93
C PRO A 159 2.96 0.26 6.44
N THR A 160 3.96 -0.46 6.93
CA THR A 160 5.19 0.14 7.45
C THR A 160 6.03 0.82 6.36
N GLN A 161 5.77 0.48 5.09
CA GLN A 161 6.43 1.07 3.93
C GLN A 161 5.82 2.40 3.49
N ALA A 162 4.81 2.92 4.20
CA ALA A 162 4.20 4.23 3.89
C ALA A 162 5.15 5.42 4.14
N GLY A 163 6.33 5.19 4.73
CA GLY A 163 7.35 6.19 5.03
C GLY A 163 7.47 6.51 6.52
N GLU A 164 8.16 7.62 6.83
CA GLU A 164 8.54 7.99 8.20
C GLU A 164 7.34 8.29 9.14
N CYS A 165 6.15 8.44 8.59
CA CYS A 165 4.94 8.76 9.36
C CYS A 165 4.28 7.55 10.03
N PHE A 166 4.78 6.33 9.82
CA PHE A 166 4.22 5.13 10.43
C PHE A 166 5.02 4.74 11.70
N ASP A 167 4.45 5.05 12.87
CA ASP A 167 4.98 4.60 14.14
C ASP A 167 4.25 3.32 14.58
N ARG A 168 5.01 2.25 14.85
CA ARG A 168 4.50 0.94 15.23
C ARG A 168 3.77 0.92 16.58
N ASP A 169 4.09 1.87 17.48
CA ASP A 169 3.52 1.95 18.83
C ASP A 169 2.34 2.92 18.90
N TYR A 170 2.40 4.02 18.16
CA TYR A 170 1.46 5.13 18.30
C TYR A 170 0.51 5.28 17.12
N THR A 171 0.89 4.78 15.92
CA THR A 171 -0.01 4.85 14.77
C THR A 171 -0.98 3.66 14.79
N ALA A 172 -2.27 3.95 14.62
CA ALA A 172 -3.27 2.90 14.46
C ALA A 172 -2.94 2.07 13.21
N TYR A 173 -2.92 0.76 13.37
CA TYR A 173 -2.70 -0.14 12.23
C TYR A 173 -3.89 -0.04 11.27
N PRO A 174 -3.66 0.19 9.96
CA PRO A 174 -4.72 0.50 9.00
C PRO A 174 -5.54 -0.74 8.62
N ILE A 175 -6.38 -1.16 9.54
CA ILE A 175 -7.29 -2.31 9.41
C ILE A 175 -8.57 -2.05 10.21
N PRO A 176 -9.73 -2.55 9.75
CA PRO A 176 -10.94 -2.54 10.57
C PRO A 176 -10.75 -3.29 11.87
N VAL A 177 -11.22 -2.74 12.97
CA VAL A 177 -11.11 -3.36 14.31
C VAL A 177 -11.72 -4.77 14.34
N ASN A 178 -12.81 -4.98 13.62
CA ASN A 178 -13.49 -6.27 13.51
C ASN A 178 -12.70 -7.35 12.73
N MET A 179 -11.69 -6.96 11.95
CA MET A 179 -10.82 -7.91 11.25
C MET A 179 -9.65 -8.39 12.11
N ILE A 180 -9.27 -7.67 13.17
CA ILE A 180 -8.15 -8.08 14.04
C ILE A 180 -8.37 -9.45 14.65
N PRO A 181 -9.54 -9.77 15.26
CA PRO A 181 -9.79 -11.13 15.77
C PRO A 181 -9.72 -12.20 14.68
N VAL A 182 -10.16 -11.88 13.46
CA VAL A 182 -10.12 -12.83 12.32
C VAL A 182 -8.66 -13.12 11.93
N ILE A 183 -7.80 -12.09 11.88
CA ILE A 183 -6.38 -12.29 11.60
C ILE A 183 -5.72 -13.13 12.68
N LYS A 184 -5.99 -12.85 13.96
CA LYS A 184 -5.47 -13.66 15.08
C LYS A 184 -5.89 -15.12 14.94
N GLN A 185 -7.17 -15.38 14.68
CA GLN A 185 -7.66 -16.73 14.47
C GLN A 185 -6.97 -17.41 13.28
N MET A 186 -6.82 -16.72 12.15
CA MET A 186 -6.14 -17.28 10.98
C MET A 186 -4.67 -17.65 11.28
N ILE A 187 -3.96 -16.84 12.07
CA ILE A 187 -2.59 -17.13 12.48
C ILE A 187 -2.56 -18.36 13.39
N PHE A 188 -3.44 -18.44 14.38
CA PHE A 188 -3.47 -19.60 15.29
C PHE A 188 -3.86 -20.89 14.59
N ASP A 189 -4.86 -20.85 13.70
CA ASP A 189 -5.35 -22.05 13.03
C ASP A 189 -4.37 -22.57 11.96
N ARG A 190 -3.75 -21.67 11.18
CA ARG A 190 -2.98 -22.06 10.00
C ARG A 190 -1.49 -22.12 10.22
N GLU A 191 -0.93 -21.21 11.01
CA GLU A 191 0.52 -21.09 11.16
C GLU A 191 1.00 -21.80 12.45
N LEU A 192 0.21 -21.74 13.50
CA LEU A 192 0.59 -22.25 14.81
C LEU A 192 -0.09 -23.58 15.17
N ASN A 193 -1.13 -24.00 14.45
CA ASN A 193 -1.91 -25.23 14.70
C ASN A 193 -2.39 -25.38 16.14
N ILE A 194 -2.70 -24.28 16.85
CA ILE A 194 -3.05 -24.27 18.26
C ILE A 194 -4.55 -24.53 18.48
N MET A 195 -5.39 -24.27 17.46
CA MET A 195 -6.85 -24.36 17.55
C MET A 195 -7.47 -25.47 16.68
N SER A 196 -6.70 -26.49 16.32
CA SER A 196 -7.20 -27.64 15.55
C SER A 196 -7.82 -28.70 16.45
#